data_00eb8ad316102473f0978fa413b8b04e
#
_entry.id   00eb8ad316102473f0978fa413b8b04e
#
_cell.length_a   1.000
_cell.length_b   1.000
_cell.length_c   1.000
_cell.angle_alpha   90.00
_cell.angle_beta   90.00
_cell.angle_gamma   90.00
#
_symmetry.space_group_name_H-M   'P 1'
#
loop_
_entity.id
_entity.type
_entity.pdbx_description
1 polymer ?
#
loop_
_entity_poly.entity_id
_entity_poly.type
_entity_poly.pdbx_seq_one_letter_code
_entity_poly.pdbx_strand_id
1 'polypeptide(L)'
;MYTINDLYDLTHTLAGGYLARFTYPWEALSDLADCIRALGAQLDSEYLPFGPEVWVHRTAHVAPTASITGPCIIGPEAEVRHGAFIRGSALVGAHCVVGNSVELKNVILFDNVQTPHYNYVGDSILGYKAHMGAGSITSNVKSDKTHV
;
A
#
# COMPACT_ATOMS: atom_id res chain seq x y z
N MET A 1 13.20 -17.44 11.76
CA MET A 1 12.75 -16.13 11.19
C MET A 1 11.60 -16.43 10.26
N TYR A 2 10.51 -15.67 10.33
CA TYR A 2 9.32 -15.94 9.53
C TYR A 2 9.52 -15.52 8.08
N THR A 3 9.10 -16.39 7.17
CA THR A 3 9.15 -16.15 5.73
C THR A 3 7.87 -15.46 5.24
N ILE A 4 7.86 -15.00 3.99
CA ILE A 4 6.66 -14.46 3.35
C ILE A 4 5.51 -15.47 3.42
N ASN A 5 5.77 -16.74 3.13
CA ASN A 5 4.73 -17.76 3.12
C ASN A 5 4.21 -18.11 4.54
N ASP A 6 4.98 -17.83 5.58
CA ASP A 6 4.53 -18.00 6.95
C ASP A 6 3.58 -16.89 7.40
N LEU A 7 3.73 -15.69 6.81
CA LEU A 7 3.07 -14.47 7.27
C LEU A 7 1.87 -14.05 6.41
N TYR A 8 1.88 -14.36 5.11
CA TYR A 8 0.94 -13.77 4.17
C TYR A 8 0.24 -14.82 3.32
N ASP A 9 -1.05 -14.60 3.09
CA ASP A 9 -1.80 -15.26 2.03
C ASP A 9 -1.68 -14.45 0.75
N LEU A 10 -0.81 -14.86 -0.14
CA LEU A 10 -0.48 -14.13 -1.36
C LEU A 10 -1.63 -14.06 -2.39
N THR A 11 -2.74 -14.78 -2.16
CA THR A 11 -3.91 -14.71 -3.03
C THR A 11 -4.72 -13.43 -2.87
N HIS A 12 -4.45 -12.66 -1.82
CA HIS A 12 -5.17 -11.43 -1.49
C HIS A 12 -4.41 -10.14 -1.81
N THR A 13 -3.59 -10.16 -2.86
CA THR A 13 -2.90 -8.97 -3.35
C THR A 13 -2.53 -9.13 -4.82
N LEU A 14 -2.53 -8.01 -5.56
CA LEU A 14 -2.00 -8.00 -6.93
C LEU A 14 -0.50 -8.30 -6.97
N ALA A 15 0.22 -8.08 -5.89
CA ALA A 15 1.66 -8.32 -5.80
C ALA A 15 2.02 -9.76 -5.42
N GLY A 16 1.07 -10.69 -5.42
CA GLY A 16 1.32 -12.08 -5.00
C GLY A 16 2.47 -12.73 -5.75
N GLY A 17 2.49 -12.62 -7.08
CA GLY A 17 3.56 -13.17 -7.92
C GLY A 17 4.92 -12.50 -7.68
N TYR A 18 4.93 -11.21 -7.41
CA TYR A 18 6.15 -10.48 -7.07
C TYR A 18 6.70 -10.94 -5.71
N LEU A 19 5.85 -10.98 -4.67
CA LEU A 19 6.25 -11.39 -3.33
C LEU A 19 6.74 -12.83 -3.27
N ALA A 20 6.17 -13.72 -4.08
CA ALA A 20 6.57 -15.12 -4.15
C ALA A 20 8.03 -15.33 -4.59
N ARG A 21 8.67 -14.30 -5.16
CA ARG A 21 10.07 -14.35 -5.59
C ARG A 21 11.06 -14.18 -4.44
N PHE A 22 10.60 -13.77 -3.27
CA PHE A 22 11.44 -13.46 -2.11
C PHE A 22 11.19 -14.44 -0.97
N THR A 23 12.18 -14.59 -0.10
CA THR A 23 12.06 -15.39 1.12
C THR A 23 11.48 -14.55 2.26
N TYR A 24 12.03 -13.37 2.46
CA TYR A 24 11.66 -12.49 3.57
C TYR A 24 10.99 -11.20 3.10
N PRO A 25 10.01 -10.67 3.86
CA PRO A 25 9.25 -9.51 3.43
C PRO A 25 10.08 -8.27 3.09
N TRP A 26 11.10 -7.98 3.88
CA TRP A 26 11.92 -6.78 3.68
C TRP A 26 12.70 -6.80 2.36
N GLU A 27 12.98 -7.98 1.80
CA GLU A 27 13.68 -8.11 0.52
C GLU A 27 12.87 -7.50 -0.64
N ALA A 28 11.55 -7.46 -0.50
CA ALA A 28 10.66 -6.96 -1.54
C ALA A 28 10.52 -5.43 -1.54
N LEU A 29 10.96 -4.74 -0.52
CA LEU A 29 10.70 -3.31 -0.35
C LEU A 29 11.55 -2.42 -1.26
N SER A 30 12.78 -2.81 -1.57
CA SER A 30 13.70 -2.00 -2.36
C SER A 30 13.24 -1.77 -3.79
N ASP A 31 12.56 -2.74 -4.39
CA ASP A 31 12.13 -2.71 -5.80
C ASP A 31 10.62 -2.52 -5.94
N LEU A 32 9.94 -2.13 -4.87
CA LEU A 32 8.49 -2.03 -4.86
C LEU A 32 7.95 -1.01 -5.87
N ALA A 33 8.62 0.10 -6.05
CA ALA A 33 8.21 1.12 -7.02
C ALA A 33 8.15 0.54 -8.45
N ASP A 34 9.17 -0.21 -8.85
CA ASP A 34 9.21 -0.84 -10.17
C ASP A 34 8.16 -1.95 -10.31
N CYS A 35 7.89 -2.69 -9.24
CA CYS A 35 6.79 -3.65 -9.20
C CYS A 35 5.44 -2.97 -9.45
N ILE A 36 5.17 -1.86 -8.77
CA ILE A 36 3.90 -1.14 -8.92
C ILE A 36 3.76 -0.58 -10.35
N ARG A 37 4.82 -0.04 -10.93
CA ARG A 37 4.81 0.41 -12.33
C ARG A 37 4.50 -0.73 -13.29
N ALA A 38 5.13 -1.88 -13.10
CA ALA A 38 4.90 -3.05 -13.95
C ALA A 38 3.47 -3.57 -13.81
N LEU A 39 2.93 -3.63 -12.61
CA LEU A 39 1.54 -4.00 -12.37
C LEU A 39 0.59 -2.98 -13.00
N GLY A 40 0.85 -1.68 -12.83
CA GLY A 40 0.04 -0.60 -13.38
C GLY A 40 -0.09 -0.68 -14.89
N ALA A 41 1.00 -1.02 -15.59
CA ALA A 41 1.01 -1.16 -17.04
C ALA A 41 0.17 -2.35 -17.54
N GLN A 42 -0.17 -3.31 -16.69
CA GLN A 42 -0.93 -4.51 -17.04
C GLN A 42 -2.38 -4.47 -16.54
N LEU A 43 -2.81 -3.42 -15.86
CA LEU A 43 -4.16 -3.29 -15.36
C LEU A 43 -5.16 -3.17 -16.52
N ASP A 44 -6.38 -3.66 -16.28
CA ASP A 44 -7.47 -3.57 -17.24
C ASP A 44 -8.11 -2.16 -17.28
N SER A 45 -9.14 -2.01 -18.10
CA SER A 45 -9.83 -0.73 -18.29
C SER A 45 -10.68 -0.29 -17.09
N GLU A 46 -10.83 -1.13 -16.08
CA GLU A 46 -11.53 -0.79 -14.84
C GLU A 46 -10.69 0.16 -13.95
N TYR A 47 -9.39 0.26 -14.23
CA TYR A 47 -8.51 1.20 -13.56
C TYR A 47 -8.31 2.45 -14.40
N LEU A 48 -8.62 3.60 -13.82
CA LEU A 48 -8.56 4.89 -14.49
C LEU A 48 -7.28 5.64 -14.12
N PRO A 49 -6.68 6.39 -15.07
CA PRO A 49 -5.56 7.25 -14.74
C PRO A 49 -6.02 8.39 -13.82
N PHE A 50 -5.33 8.58 -12.72
CA PHE A 50 -5.64 9.61 -11.72
C PHE A 50 -4.54 10.67 -11.62
N GLY A 51 -3.41 10.43 -12.22
CA GLY A 51 -2.23 11.28 -12.27
C GLY A 51 -1.05 10.49 -12.83
N PRO A 52 0.16 11.07 -12.90
CA PRO A 52 1.34 10.36 -13.38
C PRO A 52 1.60 9.09 -12.55
N GLU A 53 1.58 7.93 -13.20
CA GLU A 53 1.79 6.62 -12.54
C GLU A 53 0.82 6.33 -11.38
N VAL A 54 -0.39 6.89 -11.44
CA VAL A 54 -1.45 6.61 -10.45
C VAL A 54 -2.64 5.99 -11.15
N TRP A 55 -3.02 4.79 -10.73
CA TRP A 55 -4.15 4.04 -11.25
C TRP A 55 -5.17 3.79 -10.14
N VAL A 56 -6.40 4.23 -10.36
CA VAL A 56 -7.48 4.10 -9.38
C VAL A 56 -8.61 3.30 -9.99
N HIS A 57 -9.01 2.22 -9.32
CA HIS A 57 -10.15 1.45 -9.77
C HIS A 57 -11.42 2.31 -9.77
N ARG A 58 -12.26 2.16 -10.80
CA ARG A 58 -13.47 2.99 -10.98
C ARG A 58 -14.45 2.93 -9.81
N THR A 59 -14.41 1.88 -9.00
CA THR A 59 -15.28 1.72 -7.81
C THR A 59 -14.64 2.23 -6.53
N ALA A 60 -13.38 2.66 -6.56
CA ALA A 60 -12.73 3.25 -5.40
C ALA A 60 -13.24 4.68 -5.13
N HIS A 61 -13.21 5.08 -3.88
CA HIS A 61 -13.63 6.41 -3.44
C HIS A 61 -12.42 7.18 -2.92
N VAL A 62 -12.02 8.22 -3.66
CA VAL A 62 -10.89 9.09 -3.28
C VAL A 62 -11.42 10.47 -2.93
N ALA A 63 -11.19 10.91 -1.70
CA ALA A 63 -11.59 12.25 -1.27
C ALA A 63 -10.81 13.32 -2.05
N PRO A 64 -11.45 14.42 -2.46
CA PRO A 64 -10.78 15.50 -3.20
C PRO A 64 -9.62 16.15 -2.43
N THR A 65 -9.61 16.01 -1.13
CA THR A 65 -8.60 16.55 -0.20
C THR A 65 -7.45 15.58 0.06
N ALA A 66 -7.47 14.38 -0.51
CA ALA A 66 -6.35 13.46 -0.44
C ALA A 66 -5.26 13.86 -1.44
N SER A 67 -4.00 13.67 -1.06
CA SER A 67 -2.84 13.88 -1.92
C SER A 67 -2.23 12.53 -2.28
N ILE A 68 -2.12 12.24 -3.58
CA ILE A 68 -1.60 10.98 -4.07
C ILE A 68 -0.48 11.25 -5.08
N THR A 69 0.70 10.69 -4.80
CA THR A 69 1.85 10.70 -5.71
C THR A 69 2.13 9.26 -6.14
N GLY A 70 2.45 9.06 -7.43
CA GLY A 70 2.81 7.74 -7.97
C GLY A 70 4.24 7.31 -7.66
N PRO A 71 4.57 6.05 -7.95
CA PRO A 71 3.64 5.05 -8.46
C PRO A 71 2.65 4.56 -7.40
N CYS A 72 1.39 4.45 -7.76
CA CYS A 72 0.33 4.05 -6.83
C CYS A 72 -0.80 3.34 -7.57
N ILE A 73 -1.29 2.25 -6.97
CA ILE A 73 -2.49 1.55 -7.42
C ILE A 73 -3.49 1.53 -6.27
N ILE A 74 -4.71 1.96 -6.54
CA ILE A 74 -5.83 1.92 -5.59
C ILE A 74 -6.86 0.90 -6.11
N GLY A 75 -7.08 -0.16 -5.34
CA GLY A 75 -7.93 -1.28 -5.73
C GLY A 75 -9.43 -1.03 -5.63
N PRO A 76 -10.24 -2.01 -6.08
CA PRO A 76 -11.70 -1.89 -6.07
C PRO A 76 -12.25 -1.63 -4.67
N GLU A 77 -13.27 -0.79 -4.59
CA GLU A 77 -13.99 -0.48 -3.34
C GLU A 77 -13.09 0.05 -2.21
N ALA A 78 -11.86 0.44 -2.51
CA ALA A 78 -10.98 1.08 -1.53
C ALA A 78 -11.45 2.51 -1.24
N GLU A 79 -11.27 2.95 0.00
CA GLU A 79 -11.54 4.32 0.41
C GLU A 79 -10.24 5.03 0.76
N VAL A 80 -9.99 6.16 0.10
CA VAL A 80 -8.93 7.10 0.46
C VAL A 80 -9.63 8.35 0.99
N ARG A 81 -9.58 8.55 2.30
CA ARG A 81 -10.38 9.56 2.98
C ARG A 81 -9.73 10.93 3.01
N HIS A 82 -10.48 11.90 3.51
CA HIS A 82 -10.03 13.28 3.69
C HIS A 82 -8.65 13.38 4.35
N GLY A 83 -7.76 14.15 3.76
CA GLY A 83 -6.44 14.44 4.32
C GLY A 83 -5.43 13.30 4.26
N ALA A 84 -5.74 12.19 3.58
CA ALA A 84 -4.76 11.13 3.36
C ALA A 84 -3.62 11.62 2.47
N PHE A 85 -2.39 11.20 2.82
CA PHE A 85 -1.18 11.53 2.07
C PHE A 85 -0.47 10.25 1.62
N ILE A 86 -0.63 9.88 0.36
CA ILE A 86 0.07 8.76 -0.25
C ILE A 86 1.29 9.32 -0.99
N ARG A 87 2.48 9.09 -0.42
CA ARG A 87 3.75 9.65 -0.92
C ARG A 87 4.31 8.93 -2.13
N GLY A 88 3.72 7.82 -2.51
CA GLY A 88 4.20 7.03 -3.61
C GLY A 88 4.78 5.69 -3.19
N SER A 89 4.98 4.82 -4.20
CA SER A 89 5.28 3.40 -4.03
C SER A 89 4.27 2.72 -3.12
N ALA A 90 2.97 2.91 -3.43
CA ALA A 90 1.89 2.33 -2.64
C ALA A 90 1.00 1.44 -3.50
N LEU A 91 0.83 0.20 -3.07
CA LEU A 91 -0.17 -0.72 -3.60
C LEU A 91 -1.26 -0.88 -2.52
N VAL A 92 -2.43 -0.34 -2.80
CA VAL A 92 -3.59 -0.40 -1.92
C VAL A 92 -4.59 -1.40 -2.48
N GLY A 93 -4.82 -2.47 -1.74
CA GLY A 93 -5.68 -3.58 -2.16
C GLY A 93 -7.16 -3.22 -2.17
N ALA A 94 -7.97 -4.20 -2.59
CA ALA A 94 -9.42 -4.07 -2.61
C ALA A 94 -9.99 -3.88 -1.20
N HIS A 95 -11.05 -3.07 -1.09
CA HIS A 95 -11.74 -2.80 0.18
C HIS A 95 -10.85 -2.25 1.31
N CYS A 96 -9.69 -1.71 0.99
CA CYS A 96 -8.84 -1.05 1.97
C CYS A 96 -9.43 0.29 2.42
N VAL A 97 -9.06 0.71 3.62
CA VAL A 97 -9.35 2.04 4.13
C VAL A 97 -8.03 2.75 4.43
N VAL A 98 -7.79 3.85 3.74
CA VAL A 98 -6.70 4.80 4.02
C VAL A 98 -7.37 6.05 4.57
N GLY A 99 -7.34 6.20 5.88
CA GLY A 99 -8.17 7.17 6.59
C GLY A 99 -7.60 8.58 6.64
N ASN A 100 -8.27 9.42 7.44
CA ASN A 100 -7.86 10.82 7.55
C ASN A 100 -6.46 10.94 8.16
N SER A 101 -5.66 11.83 7.56
CA SER A 101 -4.31 12.13 8.04
C SER A 101 -3.38 10.90 8.14
N VAL A 102 -3.63 9.91 7.30
CA VAL A 102 -2.78 8.73 7.15
C VAL A 102 -1.73 9.02 6.09
N GLU A 103 -0.47 8.73 6.42
CA GLU A 103 0.62 8.80 5.44
C GLU A 103 1.07 7.40 5.07
N LEU A 104 1.16 7.12 3.76
CA LEU A 104 1.70 5.88 3.22
C LEU A 104 2.96 6.17 2.40
N LYS A 105 4.00 5.37 2.60
CA LYS A 105 5.24 5.48 1.86
C LYS A 105 5.88 4.11 1.69
N ASN A 106 6.04 3.64 0.45
CA ASN A 106 6.69 2.37 0.12
C ASN A 106 6.01 1.18 0.82
N VAL A 107 4.75 0.94 0.48
CA VAL A 107 3.90 -0.04 1.17
C VAL A 107 3.13 -0.96 0.22
N ILE A 108 2.86 -2.16 0.69
CA ILE A 108 1.82 -3.03 0.16
C ILE A 108 0.77 -3.21 1.25
N LEU A 109 -0.46 -2.79 0.95
CA LEU A 109 -1.63 -3.12 1.73
C LEU A 109 -2.40 -4.21 1.00
N PHE A 110 -2.51 -5.39 1.59
CA PHE A 110 -3.33 -6.47 1.06
C PHE A 110 -4.81 -6.08 1.10
N ASP A 111 -5.66 -6.90 0.50
CA ASP A 111 -7.09 -6.64 0.51
C ASP A 111 -7.63 -6.55 1.94
N ASN A 112 -8.63 -5.68 2.13
CA ASN A 112 -9.32 -5.46 3.41
C ASN A 112 -8.43 -4.94 4.55
N VAL A 113 -7.28 -4.34 4.24
CA VAL A 113 -6.44 -3.68 5.24
C VAL A 113 -7.04 -2.34 5.63
N GLN A 114 -6.99 -2.03 6.92
CA GLN A 114 -7.48 -0.76 7.45
C GLN A 114 -6.36 0.02 8.16
N THR A 115 -6.12 1.23 7.67
CA THR A 115 -5.29 2.25 8.33
C THR A 115 -6.17 3.49 8.49
N PRO A 116 -7.14 3.47 9.46
CA PRO A 116 -8.29 4.38 9.37
C PRO A 116 -8.07 5.76 9.95
N HIS A 117 -7.09 5.96 10.85
CA HIS A 117 -6.97 7.21 11.59
C HIS A 117 -5.54 7.53 11.99
N TYR A 118 -4.97 8.63 11.47
CA TYR A 118 -3.69 9.18 11.94
C TYR A 118 -2.57 8.13 12.01
N ASN A 119 -2.46 7.32 10.98
CA ASN A 119 -1.42 6.30 10.90
C ASN A 119 -0.27 6.79 10.02
N TYR A 120 0.96 6.45 10.39
CA TYR A 120 2.08 6.46 9.46
C TYR A 120 2.45 5.01 9.14
N VAL A 121 2.46 4.67 7.86
CA VAL A 121 2.85 3.34 7.39
C VAL A 121 3.94 3.52 6.34
N GLY A 122 5.16 3.16 6.68
CA GLY A 122 6.31 3.29 5.79
C GLY A 122 7.13 2.02 5.73
N ASP A 123 7.65 1.69 4.54
CA ASP A 123 8.51 0.54 4.31
C ASP A 123 7.92 -0.74 4.94
N SER A 124 6.65 -1.02 4.63
CA SER A 124 5.85 -2.03 5.31
C SER A 124 4.96 -2.81 4.37
N ILE A 125 4.68 -4.05 4.77
CA ILE A 125 3.71 -4.92 4.09
C ILE A 125 2.67 -5.34 5.12
N LEU A 126 1.42 -4.92 4.94
CA LEU A 126 0.31 -5.29 5.81
C LEU A 126 -0.52 -6.39 5.15
N GLY A 127 -0.64 -7.52 5.82
CA GLY A 127 -1.32 -8.70 5.30
C GLY A 127 -2.85 -8.58 5.28
N TYR A 128 -3.50 -9.55 4.67
CA TYR A 128 -4.95 -9.58 4.49
C TYR A 128 -5.71 -9.33 5.79
N LYS A 129 -6.63 -8.37 5.76
CA LYS A 129 -7.44 -7.95 6.91
C LYS A 129 -6.66 -7.35 8.09
N ALA A 130 -5.39 -7.00 7.92
CA ALA A 130 -4.67 -6.30 8.97
C ALA A 130 -5.34 -4.97 9.31
N HIS A 131 -5.31 -4.61 10.58
CA HIS A 131 -5.92 -3.38 11.08
C HIS A 131 -4.93 -2.64 11.97
N MET A 132 -4.71 -1.36 11.69
CA MET A 132 -3.94 -0.49 12.56
C MET A 132 -4.87 0.37 13.40
N GLY A 133 -4.73 0.31 14.71
CA GLY A 133 -5.49 1.18 15.61
C GLY A 133 -5.14 2.65 15.39
N ALA A 134 -6.05 3.53 15.81
CA ALA A 134 -5.86 4.98 15.67
C ALA A 134 -4.55 5.45 16.31
N GLY A 135 -3.77 6.24 15.57
CA GLY A 135 -2.49 6.76 16.02
C GLY A 135 -1.32 5.78 15.98
N SER A 136 -1.54 4.53 15.56
CA SER A 136 -0.44 3.56 15.39
C SER A 136 0.45 3.97 14.24
N ILE A 137 1.75 3.81 14.42
CA ILE A 137 2.75 4.13 13.40
C ILE A 137 3.77 3.01 13.26
N THR A 138 4.35 2.89 12.06
CA THR A 138 5.55 2.08 11.82
C THR A 138 6.76 3.01 11.88
N SER A 139 7.80 2.64 12.62
CA SER A 139 9.03 3.42 12.67
C SER A 139 10.16 2.66 11.98
N ASN A 140 10.82 3.31 11.02
CA ASN A 140 11.95 2.73 10.29
C ASN A 140 13.25 3.49 10.52
N VAL A 141 13.26 4.45 11.44
CA VAL A 141 14.46 5.21 11.83
C VAL A 141 14.66 5.10 13.34
N LYS A 142 15.81 4.61 13.74
CA LYS A 142 16.19 4.52 15.15
C LYS A 142 16.58 5.88 15.73
N SER A 143 16.63 5.99 17.05
CA SER A 143 17.01 7.21 17.75
C SER A 143 18.45 7.68 17.42
N ASP A 144 19.33 6.78 17.01
CA ASP A 144 20.66 7.08 16.52
C ASP A 144 20.70 7.49 15.04
N LYS A 145 19.52 7.65 14.40
CA LYS A 145 19.32 8.01 12.99
C LYS A 145 19.75 6.94 11.99
N THR A 146 20.01 5.72 12.42
CA THR A 146 20.18 4.58 11.52
C THR A 146 18.82 3.97 11.14
N HIS A 147 18.78 3.25 10.04
CA HIS A 147 17.57 2.51 9.65
C HIS A 147 17.43 1.23 10.48
N VAL A 148 16.20 0.79 10.63
CA VAL A 148 15.86 -0.49 11.28
C VAL A 148 16.31 -1.65 10.40
#